data_fb94683e86e86897222a58a1fdd17b13
#
_entry.id   fb94683e86e86897222a58a1fdd17b13
#
_cell.length_a   1.000
_cell.length_b   1.000
_cell.length_c   1.000
_cell.angle_alpha   90.00
_cell.angle_beta   90.00
_cell.angle_gamma   90.00
#
_symmetry.space_group_name_H-M   'P 1'
#
loop_
_entity.id
_entity.type
_entity.pdbx_description
1 polymer ?
#
loop_
_entity_poly.entity_id
_entity_poly.type
_entity_poly.pdbx_seq_one_letter_code
_entity_poly.pdbx_strand_id
1 'polypeptide(L)'
;MKSKYIHMSMLIQGPKQPGNNINLYLGLLQEELDTLWKTPAKTWDASKGEYFNMRAALITTVQDYLGYGYVAGQVCHGYCGCTRCMDDTTSQQLTSRKDGGSGKIVYMGHRRWLE
;
A
#
# COMPACT_ATOMS: atom_id res chain seq x y z
N MET A 1 12.88 -3.28 13.83
CA MET A 1 11.80 -4.23 14.24
C MET A 1 12.42 -5.62 14.42
N LYS A 2 12.11 -6.34 15.51
CA LYS A 2 12.66 -7.69 15.70
C LYS A 2 11.88 -8.67 14.83
N SER A 3 12.57 -9.52 14.06
CA SER A 3 11.98 -10.48 13.09
C SER A 3 10.90 -11.40 13.70
N LYS A 4 10.98 -11.69 14.99
CA LYS A 4 10.01 -12.54 15.71
C LYS A 4 8.57 -11.98 15.77
N TYR A 5 8.37 -10.70 15.40
CA TYR A 5 7.06 -10.06 15.38
C TYR A 5 6.54 -9.82 13.95
N ILE A 6 7.19 -10.44 12.96
CA ILE A 6 6.82 -10.32 11.56
C ILE A 6 6.27 -11.66 11.11
N HIS A 7 5.03 -11.65 10.62
CA HIS A 7 4.39 -12.81 10.02
C HIS A 7 4.16 -12.55 8.54
N MET A 8 4.45 -13.53 7.71
CA MET A 8 4.10 -13.50 6.30
C MET A 8 2.71 -14.09 6.14
N SER A 9 1.73 -13.22 5.86
CA SER A 9 0.33 -13.63 5.67
C SER A 9 0.06 -14.13 4.25
N MET A 10 0.80 -13.61 3.26
CA MET A 10 0.59 -13.94 1.85
C MET A 10 1.88 -13.76 1.05
N LEU A 11 2.08 -14.61 0.07
CA LEU A 11 3.14 -14.50 -0.93
C LEU A 11 2.54 -14.55 -2.33
N ILE A 12 2.67 -13.49 -3.11
CA ILE A 12 2.23 -13.43 -4.50
C ILE A 12 3.40 -13.84 -5.39
N GLN A 13 3.20 -14.93 -6.15
CA GLN A 13 4.26 -15.46 -7.00
C GLN A 13 4.55 -14.54 -8.19
N GLY A 14 5.86 -14.22 -8.40
CA GLY A 14 6.36 -13.50 -9.57
C GLY A 14 6.36 -14.35 -10.86
N PRO A 15 6.93 -13.84 -11.96
CA PRO A 15 7.82 -12.67 -12.07
C PRO A 15 7.10 -11.32 -12.25
N LYS A 16 5.81 -11.30 -12.56
CA LYS A 16 5.05 -10.06 -12.80
C LYS A 16 4.36 -9.62 -11.52
N GLN A 17 4.48 -8.33 -11.21
CA GLN A 17 3.71 -7.74 -10.12
C GLN A 17 2.20 -7.75 -10.42
N PRO A 18 1.33 -7.85 -9.42
CA PRO A 18 -0.11 -7.95 -9.61
C PRO A 18 -0.75 -6.67 -10.17
N GLY A 19 -0.09 -5.50 -10.03
CA GLY A 19 -0.65 -4.22 -10.45
C GLY A 19 -2.04 -3.98 -9.84
N ASN A 20 -3.01 -3.60 -10.65
CA ASN A 20 -4.39 -3.34 -10.19
C ASN A 20 -5.12 -4.60 -9.68
N ASN A 21 -4.62 -5.80 -9.96
CA ASN A 21 -5.20 -7.04 -9.45
C ASN A 21 -4.85 -7.29 -7.98
N ILE A 22 -4.07 -6.41 -7.34
CA ILE A 22 -3.73 -6.50 -5.91
C ILE A 22 -4.99 -6.59 -5.03
N ASN A 23 -6.09 -5.97 -5.46
CA ASN A 23 -7.36 -5.99 -4.74
C ASN A 23 -7.95 -7.39 -4.56
N LEU A 24 -7.71 -8.31 -5.50
CA LEU A 24 -8.15 -9.71 -5.39
C LEU A 24 -7.45 -10.41 -4.22
N TYR A 25 -6.15 -10.16 -4.06
CA TYR A 25 -5.35 -10.73 -2.98
C TYR A 25 -5.68 -10.08 -1.63
N LEU A 26 -5.84 -8.76 -1.61
CA LEU A 26 -6.21 -8.02 -0.39
C LEU A 26 -7.62 -8.40 0.09
N GLY A 27 -8.54 -8.71 -0.82
CA GLY A 27 -9.88 -9.18 -0.49
C GLY A 27 -9.85 -10.47 0.33
N LEU A 28 -9.01 -11.44 -0.05
CA LEU A 28 -8.86 -12.69 0.72
C LEU A 28 -8.33 -12.43 2.13
N LEU A 29 -7.32 -11.55 2.26
CA LEU A 29 -6.78 -11.18 3.57
C LEU A 29 -7.83 -10.46 4.42
N GLN A 30 -8.65 -9.59 3.81
CA GLN A 30 -9.72 -8.88 4.50
C GLN A 30 -10.78 -9.84 5.03
N GLU A 31 -11.20 -10.83 4.25
CA GLU A 31 -12.18 -11.84 4.67
C GLU A 31 -11.69 -12.66 5.87
N GLU A 32 -10.39 -13.03 5.88
CA GLU A 32 -9.79 -13.72 7.02
C GLU A 32 -9.72 -12.84 8.26
N LEU A 33 -9.32 -11.58 8.13
CA LEU A 33 -9.29 -10.63 9.23
C LEU A 33 -10.68 -10.35 9.79
N ASP A 34 -11.68 -10.19 8.94
CA ASP A 34 -13.08 -10.04 9.32
C ASP A 34 -13.59 -11.27 10.11
N THR A 35 -13.21 -12.46 9.67
CA THR A 35 -13.53 -13.70 10.37
C THR A 35 -12.90 -13.75 11.74
N LEU A 36 -11.60 -13.45 11.85
CA LEU A 36 -10.88 -13.40 13.13
C LEU A 36 -11.42 -12.30 14.07
N TRP A 37 -11.89 -11.21 13.54
CA TRP A 37 -12.50 -10.14 14.33
C TRP A 37 -13.85 -10.56 14.93
N LYS A 38 -14.71 -11.17 14.11
CA LYS A 38 -16.06 -11.61 14.52
C LYS A 38 -16.02 -12.87 15.38
N THR A 39 -15.19 -13.85 14.98
CA THR A 39 -15.05 -15.16 15.63
C THR A 39 -13.60 -15.36 16.04
N PRO A 40 -13.22 -14.97 17.27
CA PRO A 40 -11.83 -15.06 17.73
C PRO A 40 -11.30 -16.48 17.71
N ALA A 41 -10.05 -16.65 17.29
CA ALA A 41 -9.36 -17.93 17.32
C ALA A 41 -8.81 -18.22 18.73
N LYS A 42 -9.14 -19.38 19.30
CA LYS A 42 -8.57 -19.84 20.57
C LYS A 42 -7.09 -20.17 20.36
N THR A 43 -6.21 -19.36 20.93
CA THR A 43 -4.76 -19.42 20.70
C THR A 43 -4.03 -19.68 22.01
N TRP A 44 -2.99 -20.51 21.97
CA TRP A 44 -2.15 -20.82 23.14
C TRP A 44 -1.05 -19.76 23.30
N ASP A 45 -0.98 -19.15 24.49
CA ASP A 45 0.13 -18.29 24.89
C ASP A 45 1.15 -19.13 25.68
N ALA A 46 2.27 -19.46 25.02
CA ALA A 46 3.32 -20.27 25.63
C ALA A 46 4.07 -19.52 26.75
N SER A 47 4.04 -18.20 26.77
CA SER A 47 4.71 -17.39 27.82
C SER A 47 3.93 -17.35 29.11
N LYS A 48 2.61 -17.38 29.02
CA LYS A 48 1.70 -17.37 30.17
C LYS A 48 1.17 -18.75 30.55
N GLY A 49 1.28 -19.73 29.64
CA GLY A 49 0.72 -21.06 29.82
C GLY A 49 -0.82 -21.11 29.82
N GLU A 50 -1.45 -20.20 29.10
CA GLU A 50 -2.92 -20.09 29.05
C GLU A 50 -3.46 -19.92 27.61
N TYR A 51 -4.74 -20.20 27.43
CA TYR A 51 -5.44 -19.91 26.19
C TYR A 51 -6.06 -18.52 26.22
N PHE A 52 -5.97 -17.80 25.09
CA PHE A 52 -6.69 -16.54 24.90
C PHE A 52 -7.44 -16.52 23.56
N ASN A 53 -8.39 -15.63 23.43
CA ASN A 53 -9.14 -15.41 22.21
C ASN A 53 -8.43 -14.35 21.36
N MET A 54 -7.72 -14.81 20.31
CA MET A 54 -6.98 -13.93 19.41
C MET A 54 -7.94 -13.25 18.43
N ARG A 55 -7.85 -11.93 18.35
CA ARG A 55 -8.48 -11.10 17.32
C ARG A 55 -7.38 -10.36 16.54
N ALA A 56 -7.62 -10.12 15.26
CA ALA A 56 -6.70 -9.36 14.42
C ALA A 56 -7.47 -8.31 13.61
N ALA A 57 -6.84 -7.16 13.41
CA ALA A 57 -7.37 -6.09 12.56
C ALA A 57 -6.21 -5.38 11.86
N LEU A 58 -6.46 -4.89 10.66
CA LEU A 58 -5.54 -4.04 9.93
C LEU A 58 -5.62 -2.62 10.49
N ILE A 59 -4.51 -2.12 11.05
CA ILE A 59 -4.45 -0.76 11.60
C ILE A 59 -3.87 0.21 10.58
N THR A 60 -2.83 -0.21 9.86
CA THR A 60 -2.14 0.63 8.87
C THR A 60 -1.43 -0.24 7.83
N THR A 61 -1.19 0.33 6.68
CA THR A 61 -0.38 -0.26 5.62
C THR A 61 0.86 0.59 5.38
N VAL A 62 1.99 -0.06 5.06
CA VAL A 62 3.24 0.60 4.70
C VAL A 62 3.72 0.04 3.37
N GLN A 63 3.77 0.87 2.37
CA GLN A 63 4.17 0.52 1.00
C GLN A 63 4.99 1.66 0.38
N ASP A 64 5.66 1.36 -0.74
CA ASP A 64 6.29 2.37 -1.56
C ASP A 64 5.24 3.23 -2.29
N TYR A 65 5.71 4.25 -3.00
CA TYR A 65 4.83 5.19 -3.72
C TYR A 65 3.95 4.51 -4.77
N LEU A 66 4.50 3.56 -5.54
CA LEU A 66 3.74 2.83 -6.57
C LEU A 66 2.75 1.87 -5.94
N GLY A 67 3.18 1.12 -4.91
CA GLY A 67 2.32 0.23 -4.14
C GLY A 67 1.15 0.97 -3.49
N TYR A 68 1.40 2.18 -2.98
CA TYR A 68 0.34 3.03 -2.43
C TYR A 68 -0.73 3.37 -3.47
N GLY A 69 -0.33 3.73 -4.69
CA GLY A 69 -1.28 4.00 -5.77
C GLY A 69 -2.13 2.77 -6.12
N TYR A 70 -1.53 1.60 -6.24
CA TYR A 70 -2.27 0.37 -6.51
C TYR A 70 -3.26 0.02 -5.40
N VAL A 71 -2.86 0.13 -4.13
CA VAL A 71 -3.74 -0.14 -2.97
C VAL A 71 -4.86 0.90 -2.86
N ALA A 72 -4.57 2.16 -3.18
CA ALA A 72 -5.57 3.23 -3.18
C ALA A 72 -6.45 3.26 -4.44
N GLY A 73 -6.16 2.45 -5.46
CA GLY A 73 -6.86 2.47 -6.74
C GLY A 73 -6.63 3.76 -7.54
N GLN A 74 -5.47 4.40 -7.35
CA GLN A 74 -5.16 5.70 -7.94
C GLN A 74 -4.00 5.63 -8.93
N VAL A 75 -3.96 6.59 -9.85
CA VAL A 75 -2.87 6.74 -10.82
C VAL A 75 -1.64 7.33 -10.12
N CYS A 76 -0.47 6.67 -10.29
CA CYS A 76 0.80 7.11 -9.72
C CYS A 76 1.65 7.94 -10.68
N HIS A 77 1.15 8.30 -11.85
CA HIS A 77 1.89 9.06 -12.88
C HIS A 77 0.95 10.03 -13.60
N GLY A 78 1.54 10.89 -14.42
CA GLY A 78 0.79 11.95 -15.08
C GLY A 78 0.59 13.16 -14.17
N TYR A 79 -0.25 14.07 -14.57
CA TYR A 79 -0.45 15.35 -13.89
C TYR A 79 -1.01 15.21 -12.47
N CYS A 80 -1.87 14.24 -12.24
CA CYS A 80 -2.52 13.97 -10.94
C CYS A 80 -1.91 12.77 -10.19
N GLY A 81 -0.61 12.51 -10.38
CA GLY A 81 0.04 11.32 -9.83
C GLY A 81 0.29 11.34 -8.32
N CYS A 82 -0.08 12.39 -7.62
CA CYS A 82 0.00 12.43 -6.15
C CYS A 82 -1.31 11.93 -5.53
N THR A 83 -1.27 10.78 -4.89
CA THR A 83 -2.43 10.15 -4.23
C THR A 83 -3.00 10.97 -3.07
N ARG A 84 -2.25 11.94 -2.54
CA ARG A 84 -2.69 12.83 -1.47
C ARG A 84 -3.29 14.14 -2.01
N CYS A 85 -2.66 14.73 -3.03
CA CYS A 85 -3.08 16.02 -3.58
C CYS A 85 -4.12 15.89 -4.69
N MET A 86 -4.17 14.72 -5.35
CA MET A 86 -5.08 14.45 -6.47
C MET A 86 -5.07 15.56 -7.51
N ASP A 87 -6.20 16.23 -7.74
CA ASP A 87 -6.35 17.30 -8.71
C ASP A 87 -5.57 18.57 -8.34
N ASP A 88 -5.25 18.74 -7.05
CA ASP A 88 -4.42 19.85 -6.56
C ASP A 88 -2.90 19.59 -6.71
N THR A 89 -2.52 18.52 -7.40
CA THR A 89 -1.10 18.21 -7.64
C THR A 89 -0.46 19.27 -8.52
N THR A 90 0.50 20.01 -7.99
CA THR A 90 1.30 20.95 -8.78
C THR A 90 2.31 20.18 -9.61
N SER A 91 2.08 20.07 -10.89
CA SER A 91 2.94 19.33 -11.81
C SER A 91 3.28 20.15 -13.05
N GLN A 92 4.45 19.88 -13.63
CA GLN A 92 4.92 20.53 -14.86
C GLN A 92 5.51 19.48 -15.81
N GLN A 93 5.17 19.58 -17.07
CA GLN A 93 5.80 18.77 -18.10
C GLN A 93 7.13 19.40 -18.52
N LEU A 94 8.22 18.63 -18.35
CA LEU A 94 9.51 19.02 -18.90
C LEU A 94 9.53 18.71 -20.40
N THR A 95 9.84 19.70 -21.21
CA THR A 95 10.06 19.50 -22.65
C THR A 95 11.28 18.61 -22.86
N SER A 96 11.14 17.59 -23.67
CA SER A 96 12.27 16.72 -24.03
C SER A 96 13.31 17.53 -24.82
N ARG A 97 14.56 17.33 -24.50
CA ARG A 97 15.67 17.86 -25.30
C ARG A 97 15.64 17.22 -26.70
N LYS A 98 15.68 18.03 -27.74
CA LYS A 98 16.05 17.82 -29.15
C LYS A 98 15.60 16.56 -29.91
N ASP A 99 15.20 15.46 -29.28
CA ASP A 99 14.98 14.17 -29.95
C ASP A 99 13.49 13.75 -30.06
N GLY A 100 12.55 14.70 -29.91
CA GLY A 100 11.13 14.46 -30.15
C GLY A 100 10.44 13.47 -29.16
N GLY A 101 11.12 13.08 -28.10
CA GLY A 101 10.54 12.19 -27.07
C GLY A 101 9.52 12.90 -26.17
N SER A 102 8.54 12.16 -25.68
CA SER A 102 7.56 12.66 -24.70
C SER A 102 8.27 13.14 -23.44
N GLY A 103 8.09 14.42 -23.07
CA GLY A 103 8.69 15.00 -21.88
C GLY A 103 8.19 14.30 -20.59
N LYS A 104 9.03 14.32 -19.56
CA LYS A 104 8.65 13.80 -18.22
C LYS A 104 7.81 14.82 -17.47
N ILE A 105 6.80 14.33 -16.76
CA ILE A 105 6.06 15.14 -15.79
C ILE A 105 6.80 15.10 -14.47
N VAL A 106 7.05 16.28 -13.90
CA VAL A 106 7.67 16.45 -12.58
C VAL A 106 6.71 17.17 -11.65
N TYR A 107 6.78 16.84 -10.37
CA TYR A 107 5.96 17.48 -9.35
C TYR A 107 6.75 18.60 -8.71
N MET A 108 6.15 19.80 -8.68
CA MET A 108 6.82 21.04 -8.25
C MET A 108 6.87 21.23 -6.74
N GLY A 109 6.50 20.22 -6.01
CA GLY A 109 6.69 20.16 -4.58
C GLY A 109 5.39 20.13 -3.78
N HIS A 110 5.48 19.49 -2.65
CA HIS A 110 4.40 19.36 -1.65
C HIS A 110 4.69 20.23 -0.42
N ARG A 111 5.64 21.19 -0.55
CA ARG A 111 6.14 21.96 0.58
C ARG A 111 5.44 23.30 0.70
N ARG A 112 4.13 23.31 0.55
CA ARG A 112 3.32 24.54 0.71
C ARG A 112 3.45 25.21 2.09
N TRP A 113 3.98 24.46 3.08
CA TRP A 113 4.22 24.95 4.45
C TRP A 113 5.64 25.45 4.70
N LEU A 114 6.48 25.53 3.68
CA LEU A 114 7.85 26.06 3.76
C LEU A 114 8.01 27.40 3.07
N GLU A 115 6.91 28.06 2.68
CA GLU A 115 6.92 29.46 2.23
C GLU A 115 6.99 30.39 3.42
#